data_2f75c6366f2cfb08a2c92a12a04558e4
#
_entry.id   2f75c6366f2cfb08a2c92a12a04558e4
#
_cell.length_a   1.000
_cell.length_b   1.000
_cell.length_c   1.000
_cell.angle_alpha   90.00
_cell.angle_beta   90.00
_cell.angle_gamma   90.00
#
_symmetry.space_group_name_H-M   'P 1'
#
loop_
_entity.id
_entity.type
_entity.pdbx_description
1 polymer ?
#
loop_
_entity_poly.entity_id
_entity_poly.type
_entity_poly.pdbx_seq_one_letter_code
_entity_poly.pdbx_strand_id
1 'polypeptide(L)'
;MNIKRSMETKDTKNEFVKQVAEQKYEFGFTTDVHTDVIENGLNEDIVRLISKKKGEPEWMLEFRLRAYNYWKTLEQPTWGHVKLPEIDYQAISYYADPLAKKSVNKEIDPELMKTFDKLGIPLEERLALSGVAVDAIMDSVSVKTTYKAKLAEKGIIFSSIGEAIKEHPDLVKEYLGSVVPYRDNYFAALNSAVFSDGSFVFIPKGVRCPMELSSYFRINARNTGQFERTLIIAEDDAYVSYLEGCTAPMRDENQLHAAIVEIIVKDNAEVKYSTVQNWYPGDENGKGGVLNLVTKRGDLRGINSKLSWTQVETGSAITWKYPSCVLRGDNSQAEFYSVAVTNNYQEADTGTKMIHIGKNTKSTIISKGISAGHSQNSYRGLVRATANAENARNYSSCDSLLLGSDCGAHTFPYMDIHNDSAVVEHEATTSKISEEQLFYCNQRGIPTEQAVGLIVNGYAKEVLNKLPMEFAVEAQKLLSVSLEGTVG
;
A
#
# COMPACT_ATOMS: atom_id res chain seq x y z
N MET A 1 25.07 10.92 50.71
CA MET A 1 25.54 10.13 49.57
C MET A 1 24.36 9.71 48.62
N ASN A 2 23.09 9.95 48.98
CA ASN A 2 21.88 9.52 48.19
C ASN A 2 21.27 10.57 47.25
N ILE A 3 21.74 11.83 47.29
CA ILE A 3 21.18 12.89 46.41
C ILE A 3 21.90 13.00 45.07
N LYS A 4 23.18 12.70 44.98
CA LYS A 4 23.92 12.67 43.70
C LYS A 4 23.50 11.52 42.80
N ARG A 5 23.10 10.37 43.34
CA ARG A 5 22.70 9.20 42.53
C ARG A 5 21.32 9.37 41.87
N SER A 6 20.43 10.25 42.42
CA SER A 6 19.11 10.53 41.85
C SER A 6 19.14 11.61 40.75
N MET A 7 20.18 12.45 40.72
CA MET A 7 20.37 13.44 39.64
C MET A 7 21.04 12.83 38.40
N GLU A 8 22.03 11.92 38.55
CA GLU A 8 22.65 11.22 37.43
C GLU A 8 21.69 10.29 36.69
N THR A 9 20.70 9.71 37.39
CA THR A 9 19.66 8.86 36.76
C THR A 9 18.58 9.66 36.04
N LYS A 10 18.36 10.95 36.39
CA LYS A 10 17.43 11.83 35.67
C LYS A 10 18.04 12.42 34.42
N ASP A 11 19.33 12.76 34.41
CA ASP A 11 20.00 13.29 33.23
C ASP A 11 20.23 12.23 32.16
N THR A 12 20.59 11.01 32.54
CA THR A 12 20.70 9.88 31.57
C THR A 12 19.34 9.44 31.02
N LYS A 13 18.24 9.53 31.79
CA LYS A 13 16.90 9.32 31.25
C LYS A 13 16.49 10.41 30.28
N ASN A 14 16.78 11.67 30.58
CA ASN A 14 16.48 12.77 29.68
C ASN A 14 17.33 12.76 28.39
N GLU A 15 18.59 12.32 28.46
CA GLU A 15 19.42 12.14 27.26
C GLU A 15 18.96 10.94 26.43
N PHE A 16 18.57 9.83 27.05
CA PHE A 16 18.03 8.67 26.36
C PHE A 16 16.67 8.99 25.72
N VAL A 17 15.75 9.68 26.42
CA VAL A 17 14.48 10.15 25.88
C VAL A 17 14.69 11.16 24.75
N LYS A 18 15.69 12.04 24.84
CA LYS A 18 16.06 12.91 23.72
C LYS A 18 16.65 12.15 22.55
N GLN A 19 17.50 11.13 22.77
CA GLN A 19 18.04 10.28 21.72
C GLN A 19 16.95 9.43 21.03
N VAL A 20 15.95 8.97 21.79
CA VAL A 20 14.81 8.21 21.25
C VAL A 20 13.83 9.15 20.52
N ALA A 21 13.55 10.34 21.06
CA ALA A 21 12.78 11.38 20.37
C ALA A 21 13.50 11.96 19.12
N GLU A 22 14.82 11.79 19.02
CA GLU A 22 15.64 12.11 17.86
C GLU A 22 15.84 10.94 16.89
N GLN A 23 15.28 9.74 17.13
CA GLN A 23 15.17 8.72 16.11
C GLN A 23 14.14 9.20 15.07
N LYS A 24 14.65 10.09 14.23
CA LYS A 24 13.94 10.65 13.06
C LYS A 24 13.47 9.48 12.20
N TYR A 25 12.26 9.58 11.67
CA TYR A 25 11.76 8.74 10.59
C TYR A 25 12.90 8.46 9.59
N GLU A 26 13.43 7.24 9.61
CA GLU A 26 14.68 6.83 8.92
C GLU A 26 14.63 7.12 7.41
N PHE A 27 13.42 7.07 6.82
CA PHE A 27 13.15 7.32 5.41
C PHE A 27 12.79 8.79 5.09
N GLY A 28 12.82 9.69 6.07
CA GLY A 28 12.45 11.10 5.93
C GLY A 28 13.43 11.98 5.16
N PHE A 29 14.57 11.45 4.69
CA PHE A 29 15.54 12.20 3.90
C PHE A 29 15.03 12.52 2.49
N THR A 30 15.57 13.57 1.88
CA THR A 30 15.35 13.92 0.47
C THR A 30 16.58 13.55 -0.36
N THR A 31 16.34 13.15 -1.62
CA THR A 31 17.42 12.91 -2.59
C THR A 31 17.66 14.18 -3.39
N ASP A 32 18.92 14.63 -3.44
CA ASP A 32 19.31 15.81 -4.21
C ASP A 32 19.58 15.42 -5.68
N VAL A 33 18.51 15.24 -6.43
CA VAL A 33 18.55 14.99 -7.87
C VAL A 33 17.76 16.06 -8.61
N HIS A 34 18.25 16.46 -9.78
CA HIS A 34 17.51 17.38 -10.64
C HIS A 34 16.29 16.67 -11.23
N THR A 35 15.12 17.10 -10.83
CA THR A 35 13.84 16.57 -11.29
C THR A 35 13.16 17.58 -12.23
N ASP A 36 12.75 17.16 -13.42
CA ASP A 36 11.92 17.95 -14.34
C ASP A 36 10.46 17.83 -13.90
N VAL A 37 9.96 18.86 -13.21
CA VAL A 37 8.59 18.93 -12.69
C VAL A 37 7.77 19.81 -13.65
N ILE A 38 6.61 19.30 -14.11
CA ILE A 38 5.69 20.10 -14.91
C ILE A 38 4.98 21.15 -14.05
N GLU A 39 4.39 22.15 -14.68
CA GLU A 39 3.60 23.18 -13.99
C GLU A 39 2.45 22.57 -13.17
N ASN A 40 2.10 23.27 -12.08
CA ASN A 40 1.01 22.86 -11.22
C ASN A 40 -0.35 23.03 -11.90
N GLY A 41 -1.32 22.27 -11.40
CA GLY A 41 -2.71 22.35 -11.83
C GLY A 41 -3.14 21.19 -12.72
N LEU A 42 -4.44 20.91 -12.70
CA LEU A 42 -5.04 19.83 -13.49
C LEU A 42 -6.03 20.40 -14.50
N ASN A 43 -5.68 20.27 -15.75
CA ASN A 43 -6.50 20.63 -16.89
C ASN A 43 -6.23 19.65 -18.06
N GLU A 44 -6.94 19.83 -19.17
CA GLU A 44 -6.80 18.94 -20.33
C GLU A 44 -5.39 19.02 -20.95
N ASP A 45 -4.77 20.21 -20.97
CA ASP A 45 -3.43 20.40 -21.55
C ASP A 45 -2.37 19.67 -20.73
N ILE A 46 -2.50 19.64 -19.39
CA ILE A 46 -1.64 18.84 -18.50
C ILE A 46 -1.79 17.35 -18.79
N VAL A 47 -3.01 16.85 -18.97
CA VAL A 47 -3.26 15.43 -19.31
C VAL A 47 -2.59 15.07 -20.65
N ARG A 48 -2.72 15.94 -21.65
CA ARG A 48 -2.04 15.80 -22.96
C ARG A 48 -0.52 15.87 -22.83
N LEU A 49 -0.02 16.76 -21.98
CA LEU A 49 1.42 16.91 -21.73
C LEU A 49 2.03 15.67 -21.09
N ILE A 50 1.35 15.07 -20.09
CA ILE A 50 1.77 13.80 -19.47
C ILE A 50 1.88 12.70 -20.52
N SER A 51 0.84 12.49 -21.32
CA SER A 51 0.82 11.48 -22.38
C SER A 51 1.94 11.70 -23.42
N LYS A 52 2.17 12.96 -23.81
CA LYS A 52 3.26 13.35 -24.71
C LYS A 52 4.64 13.08 -24.12
N LYS A 53 4.89 13.46 -22.86
CA LYS A 53 6.18 13.21 -22.17
C LYS A 53 6.46 11.70 -22.04
N LYS A 54 5.44 10.89 -21.78
CA LYS A 54 5.56 9.44 -21.73
C LYS A 54 5.65 8.78 -23.10
N GLY A 55 5.38 9.49 -24.20
CA GLY A 55 5.38 8.96 -25.56
C GLY A 55 4.33 7.85 -25.74
N GLU A 56 3.13 8.09 -25.23
CA GLU A 56 2.03 7.13 -25.25
C GLU A 56 1.31 7.09 -26.61
N PRO A 57 0.73 5.93 -27.00
CA PRO A 57 -0.10 5.85 -28.19
C PRO A 57 -1.45 6.59 -28.01
N GLU A 58 -2.10 6.97 -29.10
CA GLU A 58 -3.34 7.77 -29.10
C GLU A 58 -4.46 7.15 -28.26
N TRP A 59 -4.65 5.83 -28.29
CA TRP A 59 -5.68 5.16 -27.50
C TRP A 59 -5.50 5.38 -25.98
N MET A 60 -4.24 5.55 -25.53
CA MET A 60 -3.94 5.82 -24.13
C MET A 60 -4.28 7.27 -23.77
N LEU A 61 -3.99 8.23 -24.64
CA LEU A 61 -4.43 9.60 -24.48
C LEU A 61 -5.95 9.70 -24.41
N GLU A 62 -6.66 9.01 -25.31
CA GLU A 62 -8.15 8.95 -25.26
C GLU A 62 -8.67 8.36 -23.95
N PHE A 63 -8.03 7.31 -23.41
CA PHE A 63 -8.38 6.74 -22.11
C PHE A 63 -8.24 7.79 -21.00
N ARG A 64 -7.14 8.53 -20.96
CA ARG A 64 -6.88 9.58 -19.97
C ARG A 64 -7.90 10.72 -20.07
N LEU A 65 -8.18 11.18 -21.26
CA LEU A 65 -9.14 12.28 -21.48
C LEU A 65 -10.55 11.89 -21.10
N ARG A 66 -10.98 10.67 -21.38
CA ARG A 66 -12.29 10.16 -20.90
C ARG A 66 -12.36 10.13 -19.37
N ALA A 67 -11.29 9.69 -18.73
CA ALA A 67 -11.20 9.65 -17.26
C ALA A 67 -11.22 11.07 -16.67
N TYR A 68 -10.47 12.00 -17.22
CA TYR A 68 -10.42 13.41 -16.80
C TYR A 68 -11.80 14.09 -16.95
N ASN A 69 -12.46 13.91 -18.10
CA ASN A 69 -13.77 14.49 -18.34
C ASN A 69 -14.82 13.93 -17.38
N TYR A 70 -14.74 12.65 -17.03
CA TYR A 70 -15.61 12.05 -16.02
C TYR A 70 -15.28 12.57 -14.63
N TRP A 71 -14.00 12.66 -14.24
CA TRP A 71 -13.57 13.17 -12.94
C TRP A 71 -14.12 14.58 -12.66
N LYS A 72 -14.12 15.46 -13.65
CA LYS A 72 -14.70 16.83 -13.54
C LYS A 72 -16.19 16.86 -13.17
N THR A 73 -16.90 15.77 -13.38
CA THR A 73 -18.34 15.66 -13.03
C THR A 73 -18.58 15.15 -11.62
N LEU A 74 -17.52 14.76 -10.90
CA LEU A 74 -17.59 14.18 -9.57
C LEU A 74 -17.23 15.21 -8.50
N GLU A 75 -17.75 14.99 -7.31
CA GLU A 75 -17.37 15.71 -6.09
C GLU A 75 -16.44 14.84 -5.23
N GLN A 76 -15.51 15.48 -4.50
CA GLN A 76 -14.64 14.78 -3.56
C GLN A 76 -15.50 14.06 -2.52
N PRO A 77 -15.29 12.74 -2.31
CA PRO A 77 -16.14 11.97 -1.40
C PRO A 77 -15.87 12.34 0.07
N THR A 78 -16.94 12.37 0.87
CA THR A 78 -16.92 12.72 2.30
C THR A 78 -17.47 11.61 3.20
N TRP A 79 -17.82 10.45 2.63
CA TRP A 79 -18.48 9.35 3.35
C TRP A 79 -17.53 8.49 4.19
N GLY A 80 -16.22 8.58 3.99
CA GLY A 80 -15.22 7.84 4.78
C GLY A 80 -15.19 8.31 6.22
N HIS A 81 -14.76 7.43 7.11
CA HIS A 81 -14.56 7.78 8.53
C HIS A 81 -13.15 8.37 8.76
N VAL A 82 -12.79 9.30 7.89
CA VAL A 82 -11.56 10.11 7.94
C VAL A 82 -11.91 11.56 7.62
N LYS A 83 -11.21 12.49 8.23
CA LYS A 83 -11.37 13.93 7.97
C LYS A 83 -10.48 14.37 6.82
N LEU A 84 -10.82 13.90 5.61
CA LEU A 84 -10.06 14.26 4.42
C LEU A 84 -10.14 15.76 4.19
N PRO A 85 -9.00 16.50 4.15
CA PRO A 85 -9.01 17.92 3.87
C PRO A 85 -9.49 18.18 2.44
N GLU A 86 -9.95 19.41 2.19
CA GLU A 86 -10.14 19.88 0.82
C GLU A 86 -8.79 19.92 0.11
N ILE A 87 -8.67 19.17 -0.99
CA ILE A 87 -7.43 19.07 -1.75
C ILE A 87 -7.46 20.11 -2.87
N ASP A 88 -6.49 21.04 -2.86
CA ASP A 88 -6.30 21.97 -3.97
C ASP A 88 -5.58 21.28 -5.14
N TYR A 89 -6.36 20.73 -6.05
CA TYR A 89 -5.86 20.05 -7.26
C TYR A 89 -5.13 20.99 -8.23
N GLN A 90 -5.21 22.33 -8.04
CA GLN A 90 -4.50 23.30 -8.84
C GLN A 90 -3.13 23.67 -8.26
N ALA A 91 -2.88 23.34 -7.01
CA ALA A 91 -1.59 23.54 -6.35
C ALA A 91 -0.60 22.37 -6.52
N ILE A 92 -1.03 21.26 -7.10
CA ILE A 92 -0.25 20.02 -7.24
C ILE A 92 0.30 19.88 -8.66
N SER A 93 1.57 19.44 -8.80
CA SER A 93 2.09 18.92 -10.05
C SER A 93 1.79 17.43 -10.20
N TYR A 94 1.48 16.98 -11.41
CA TYR A 94 1.04 15.63 -11.74
C TYR A 94 2.10 14.77 -12.42
N TYR A 95 3.29 15.33 -12.65
CA TYR A 95 4.40 14.60 -13.25
C TYR A 95 5.74 15.18 -12.84
N ALA A 96 6.65 14.33 -12.41
CA ALA A 96 7.99 14.69 -12.03
C ALA A 96 8.97 13.61 -12.53
N ASP A 97 9.96 14.01 -13.35
CA ASP A 97 10.93 13.09 -13.96
C ASP A 97 12.34 13.33 -13.40
N PRO A 98 12.84 12.48 -12.49
CA PRO A 98 14.19 12.56 -11.97
C PRO A 98 15.26 12.11 -12.98
N LEU A 99 14.87 11.56 -14.13
CA LEU A 99 15.78 11.07 -15.17
C LEU A 99 15.92 12.01 -16.38
N ALA A 100 15.23 13.17 -16.38
CA ALA A 100 15.15 14.07 -17.54
C ALA A 100 16.49 14.56 -18.10
N LYS A 101 17.57 14.57 -17.31
CA LYS A 101 18.94 14.95 -17.75
C LYS A 101 19.74 13.81 -18.40
N LYS A 102 19.20 12.60 -18.51
CA LYS A 102 19.90 11.44 -19.10
C LYS A 102 19.87 11.45 -20.63
N SER A 103 20.37 12.46 -21.28
CA SER A 103 20.42 12.46 -22.74
C SER A 103 21.67 11.86 -23.37
N VAL A 104 22.74 11.54 -22.64
CA VAL A 104 24.04 11.16 -23.25
C VAL A 104 24.66 9.86 -22.73
N ASN A 105 24.47 9.49 -21.48
CA ASN A 105 24.99 8.22 -20.93
C ASN A 105 23.84 7.40 -20.30
N LYS A 106 23.72 6.13 -20.68
CA LYS A 106 22.69 5.20 -20.18
C LYS A 106 22.84 4.78 -18.70
N GLU A 107 23.72 5.43 -17.95
CA GLU A 107 23.97 5.12 -16.55
C GLU A 107 23.01 5.86 -15.61
N ILE A 108 22.53 5.15 -14.57
CA ILE A 108 21.69 5.70 -13.52
C ILE A 108 22.49 6.71 -12.71
N ASP A 109 21.87 7.84 -12.35
CA ASP A 109 22.50 8.84 -11.50
C ASP A 109 23.01 8.22 -10.19
N PRO A 110 24.29 8.42 -9.83
CA PRO A 110 24.86 7.84 -8.61
C PRO A 110 24.09 8.22 -7.33
N GLU A 111 23.46 9.40 -7.28
CA GLU A 111 22.65 9.80 -6.12
C GLU A 111 21.33 9.03 -6.04
N LEU A 112 20.74 8.66 -7.18
CA LEU A 112 19.61 7.72 -7.20
C LEU A 112 20.02 6.33 -6.70
N MET A 113 21.16 5.82 -7.16
CA MET A 113 21.68 4.53 -6.67
C MET A 113 21.88 4.55 -5.17
N LYS A 114 22.57 5.58 -4.63
CA LYS A 114 22.78 5.74 -3.18
C LYS A 114 21.45 5.83 -2.41
N THR A 115 20.45 6.46 -2.99
CA THR A 115 19.12 6.56 -2.36
C THR A 115 18.51 5.19 -2.16
N PHE A 116 18.45 4.37 -3.22
CA PHE A 116 17.90 3.02 -3.12
C PHE A 116 18.75 2.10 -2.23
N ASP A 117 20.07 2.25 -2.22
CA ASP A 117 20.96 1.54 -1.28
C ASP A 117 20.65 1.90 0.18
N LYS A 118 20.45 3.19 0.50
CA LYS A 118 20.02 3.64 1.85
C LYS A 118 18.64 3.08 2.23
N LEU A 119 17.77 2.86 1.27
CA LEU A 119 16.45 2.26 1.48
C LEU A 119 16.50 0.72 1.59
N GLY A 120 17.70 0.13 1.49
CA GLY A 120 17.88 -1.32 1.52
C GLY A 120 17.43 -2.02 0.23
N ILE A 121 17.31 -1.29 -0.89
CA ILE A 121 16.83 -1.81 -2.17
C ILE A 121 17.97 -1.83 -3.20
N PRO A 122 18.72 -2.94 -3.30
CA PRO A 122 19.84 -3.04 -4.21
C PRO A 122 19.33 -3.07 -5.66
N LEU A 123 19.73 -2.09 -6.48
CA LEU A 123 19.42 -2.04 -7.90
C LEU A 123 20.40 -2.86 -8.77
N GLU A 124 21.48 -3.35 -8.18
CA GLU A 124 22.41 -4.26 -8.86
C GLU A 124 22.06 -5.71 -8.53
N GLU A 125 21.76 -6.51 -9.56
CA GLU A 125 21.37 -7.92 -9.41
C GLU A 125 22.38 -8.78 -8.63
N ARG A 126 23.66 -8.43 -8.70
CA ARG A 126 24.75 -9.10 -7.96
C ARG A 126 24.72 -8.83 -6.45
N LEU A 127 24.11 -7.71 -6.01
CA LEU A 127 23.97 -7.31 -4.61
C LEU A 127 22.60 -7.71 -4.05
N ALA A 128 21.65 -8.04 -4.91
CA ALA A 128 20.33 -8.51 -4.48
C ALA A 128 20.50 -9.87 -3.79
N LEU A 129 20.11 -9.94 -2.53
CA LEU A 129 19.92 -11.19 -1.83
C LEU A 129 18.99 -12.04 -2.68
N SER A 130 19.42 -13.26 -2.99
CA SER A 130 18.86 -14.16 -4.00
C SER A 130 17.35 -14.30 -3.87
N GLY A 131 16.63 -14.03 -4.97
CA GLY A 131 15.25 -14.46 -5.12
C GLY A 131 14.20 -13.38 -5.22
N VAL A 132 14.56 -12.08 -5.29
CA VAL A 132 13.60 -10.98 -5.49
C VAL A 132 13.96 -10.15 -6.72
N ALA A 133 13.01 -9.98 -7.65
CA ALA A 133 13.11 -9.01 -8.73
C ALA A 133 12.44 -7.70 -8.32
N VAL A 134 13.09 -6.57 -8.54
CA VAL A 134 12.64 -5.26 -8.08
C VAL A 134 12.42 -4.31 -9.25
N ASP A 135 11.29 -3.60 -9.22
CA ASP A 135 11.01 -2.40 -10.02
C ASP A 135 11.04 -1.18 -9.10
N ALA A 136 12.05 -0.35 -9.26
CA ALA A 136 12.27 0.82 -8.41
C ALA A 136 11.73 2.08 -9.10
N ILE A 137 10.73 2.71 -8.48
CA ILE A 137 10.04 3.90 -9.01
C ILE A 137 10.32 5.10 -8.10
N MET A 138 10.75 6.22 -8.69
CA MET A 138 10.88 7.50 -8.00
C MET A 138 10.02 8.55 -8.68
N ASP A 139 9.19 9.22 -7.91
CA ASP A 139 8.20 10.19 -8.41
C ASP A 139 7.35 9.57 -9.54
N SER A 140 7.51 10.03 -10.77
CA SER A 140 6.68 9.62 -11.91
C SER A 140 7.34 8.62 -12.85
N VAL A 141 8.53 8.06 -12.51
CA VAL A 141 9.32 7.28 -13.46
C VAL A 141 9.95 6.05 -12.82
N SER A 142 9.85 4.89 -13.51
CA SER A 142 10.64 3.70 -13.16
C SER A 142 12.12 3.97 -13.45
N VAL A 143 12.93 3.83 -12.41
CA VAL A 143 14.38 4.05 -12.46
C VAL A 143 15.08 2.81 -13.03
N LYS A 144 14.68 1.62 -12.56
CA LYS A 144 15.23 0.34 -13.00
C LYS A 144 14.34 -0.84 -12.61
N THR A 145 14.19 -1.79 -13.53
CA THR A 145 13.64 -3.13 -13.27
C THR A 145 14.75 -4.17 -13.36
N THR A 146 14.90 -4.98 -12.30
CA THR A 146 15.93 -6.04 -12.23
C THR A 146 15.39 -7.38 -12.74
N TYR A 147 16.27 -8.31 -13.13
CA TYR A 147 15.97 -9.68 -13.59
C TYR A 147 14.99 -9.78 -14.79
N LYS A 148 14.71 -8.68 -15.49
CA LYS A 148 13.77 -8.64 -16.61
C LYS A 148 14.08 -9.71 -17.67
N ALA A 149 15.35 -9.84 -18.08
CA ALA A 149 15.78 -10.83 -19.07
C ALA A 149 15.57 -12.28 -18.60
N LYS A 150 15.93 -12.59 -17.35
CA LYS A 150 15.76 -13.92 -16.76
C LYS A 150 14.29 -14.34 -16.62
N LEU A 151 13.43 -13.40 -16.31
CA LEU A 151 11.97 -13.62 -16.24
C LEU A 151 11.39 -13.84 -17.64
N ALA A 152 11.86 -13.07 -18.63
CA ALA A 152 11.45 -13.19 -20.02
C ALA A 152 11.79 -14.56 -20.66
N GLU A 153 12.85 -15.27 -20.21
CA GLU A 153 13.15 -16.65 -20.62
C GLU A 153 12.00 -17.63 -20.32
N LYS A 154 11.17 -17.30 -19.32
CA LYS A 154 9.96 -18.06 -18.97
C LYS A 154 8.67 -17.46 -19.55
N GLY A 155 8.80 -16.43 -20.40
CA GLY A 155 7.66 -15.69 -20.93
C GLY A 155 6.99 -14.75 -19.93
N ILE A 156 7.58 -14.56 -18.74
CA ILE A 156 7.08 -13.62 -17.72
C ILE A 156 7.44 -12.20 -18.15
N ILE A 157 6.45 -11.31 -18.14
CA ILE A 157 6.68 -9.87 -18.31
C ILE A 157 6.65 -9.23 -16.94
N PHE A 158 7.74 -8.55 -16.58
CA PHE A 158 7.84 -7.69 -15.40
C PHE A 158 8.53 -6.41 -15.82
N SER A 159 7.79 -5.33 -15.90
CA SER A 159 8.27 -4.02 -16.37
C SER A 159 7.43 -2.90 -15.78
N SER A 160 7.84 -1.65 -16.03
CA SER A 160 6.93 -0.54 -15.75
C SER A 160 5.69 -0.60 -16.66
N ILE A 161 4.56 -0.06 -16.16
CA ILE A 161 3.33 0.05 -16.97
C ILE A 161 3.54 0.94 -18.20
N GLY A 162 4.39 1.99 -18.07
CA GLY A 162 4.73 2.89 -19.17
C GLY A 162 5.48 2.20 -20.29
N GLU A 163 6.36 1.24 -19.97
CA GLU A 163 7.05 0.38 -20.94
C GLU A 163 6.07 -0.62 -21.56
N ALA A 164 5.24 -1.29 -20.75
CA ALA A 164 4.25 -2.25 -21.22
C ALA A 164 3.23 -1.65 -22.20
N ILE A 165 2.79 -0.41 -22.00
CA ILE A 165 1.90 0.32 -22.93
C ILE A 165 2.52 0.40 -24.35
N LYS A 166 3.84 0.47 -24.48
CA LYS A 166 4.56 0.59 -25.76
C LYS A 166 4.94 -0.76 -26.35
N GLU A 167 5.42 -1.69 -25.50
CA GLU A 167 5.95 -2.98 -25.95
C GLU A 167 4.87 -4.07 -26.07
N HIS A 168 3.79 -3.97 -25.28
CA HIS A 168 2.69 -4.94 -25.21
C HIS A 168 1.31 -4.26 -25.28
N PRO A 169 1.07 -3.35 -26.27
CA PRO A 169 -0.13 -2.50 -26.31
C PRO A 169 -1.45 -3.28 -26.33
N ASP A 170 -1.50 -4.39 -27.03
CA ASP A 170 -2.74 -5.18 -27.16
C ASP A 170 -3.11 -5.81 -25.81
N LEU A 171 -2.13 -6.37 -25.11
CA LEU A 171 -2.34 -6.96 -23.79
C LEU A 171 -2.75 -5.91 -22.76
N VAL A 172 -2.07 -4.77 -22.72
CA VAL A 172 -2.45 -3.68 -21.80
C VAL A 172 -3.83 -3.15 -22.14
N LYS A 173 -4.16 -2.96 -23.42
CA LYS A 173 -5.46 -2.44 -23.86
C LYS A 173 -6.63 -3.37 -23.50
N GLU A 174 -6.40 -4.69 -23.50
CA GLU A 174 -7.40 -5.69 -23.10
C GLU A 174 -7.74 -5.59 -21.60
N TYR A 175 -6.72 -5.40 -20.74
CA TYR A 175 -6.90 -5.55 -19.30
C TYR A 175 -6.95 -4.23 -18.53
N LEU A 176 -6.30 -3.16 -18.99
CA LEU A 176 -6.27 -1.88 -18.28
C LEU A 176 -7.66 -1.30 -18.09
N GLY A 177 -8.06 -1.06 -16.85
CA GLY A 177 -9.38 -0.55 -16.50
C GLY A 177 -10.50 -1.60 -16.56
N SER A 178 -10.17 -2.88 -16.78
CA SER A 178 -11.16 -3.96 -16.82
C SER A 178 -11.62 -4.38 -15.43
N VAL A 179 -10.82 -4.14 -14.41
CA VAL A 179 -11.11 -4.44 -13.00
C VAL A 179 -11.38 -3.18 -12.20
N VAL A 180 -10.61 -2.11 -12.45
CA VAL A 180 -10.84 -0.77 -11.89
C VAL A 180 -11.08 0.22 -13.04
N PRO A 181 -12.31 0.32 -13.56
CA PRO A 181 -12.64 1.33 -14.56
C PRO A 181 -12.51 2.73 -13.96
N TYR A 182 -12.26 3.74 -14.78
CA TYR A 182 -12.22 5.14 -14.32
C TYR A 182 -13.52 5.60 -13.63
N ARG A 183 -14.61 4.84 -13.79
CA ARG A 183 -15.91 5.09 -13.15
C ARG A 183 -16.09 4.43 -11.78
N ASP A 184 -15.06 3.72 -11.26
CA ASP A 184 -15.15 3.01 -9.97
C ASP A 184 -15.37 3.98 -8.79
N ASN A 185 -14.56 5.03 -8.73
CA ASN A 185 -14.68 6.09 -7.72
C ASN A 185 -13.92 7.35 -8.14
N TYR A 186 -14.02 8.42 -7.33
CA TYR A 186 -13.39 9.71 -7.55
C TYR A 186 -11.88 9.64 -7.78
N PHE A 187 -11.14 8.93 -6.90
CA PHE A 187 -9.69 8.80 -6.99
C PHE A 187 -9.25 7.84 -8.09
N ALA A 188 -10.09 6.87 -8.46
CA ALA A 188 -9.85 6.02 -9.62
C ALA A 188 -9.99 6.81 -10.94
N ALA A 189 -10.94 7.74 -11.02
CA ALA A 189 -11.07 8.65 -12.15
C ALA A 189 -9.85 9.58 -12.27
N LEU A 190 -9.42 10.19 -11.14
CA LEU A 190 -8.24 11.03 -11.08
C LEU A 190 -6.97 10.26 -11.50
N ASN A 191 -6.71 9.11 -10.88
CA ASN A 191 -5.57 8.28 -11.24
C ASN A 191 -5.60 7.90 -12.72
N SER A 192 -6.73 7.46 -13.25
CA SER A 192 -6.85 7.07 -14.67
C SER A 192 -6.51 8.20 -15.64
N ALA A 193 -6.74 9.46 -15.24
CA ALA A 193 -6.39 10.63 -16.04
C ALA A 193 -4.88 10.94 -15.99
N VAL A 194 -4.23 10.76 -14.83
CA VAL A 194 -2.89 11.32 -14.60
C VAL A 194 -1.83 10.31 -14.16
N PHE A 195 -2.14 9.02 -14.04
CA PHE A 195 -1.13 8.06 -13.57
C PHE A 195 0.15 8.14 -14.39
N SER A 196 1.26 8.12 -13.68
CA SER A 196 2.57 8.34 -14.28
C SER A 196 3.31 7.02 -14.56
N ASP A 197 3.44 6.17 -13.56
CA ASP A 197 4.03 4.86 -13.71
C ASP A 197 3.40 3.85 -12.72
N GLY A 198 3.98 2.70 -12.63
CA GLY A 198 3.57 1.56 -11.82
C GLY A 198 4.06 0.29 -12.48
N SER A 199 3.67 -0.86 -11.96
CA SER A 199 4.19 -2.13 -12.46
C SER A 199 3.21 -2.86 -13.35
N PHE A 200 3.73 -3.49 -14.38
CA PHE A 200 3.04 -4.45 -15.24
C PHE A 200 3.61 -5.83 -15.04
N VAL A 201 2.74 -6.79 -14.68
CA VAL A 201 3.12 -8.19 -14.48
C VAL A 201 2.20 -9.09 -15.29
N PHE A 202 2.79 -9.90 -16.14
CA PHE A 202 2.09 -10.96 -16.87
C PHE A 202 2.77 -12.30 -16.64
N ILE A 203 2.01 -13.27 -16.10
CA ILE A 203 2.49 -14.64 -15.88
C ILE A 203 1.76 -15.55 -16.85
N PRO A 204 2.48 -16.17 -17.80
CA PRO A 204 1.86 -17.03 -18.79
C PRO A 204 1.29 -18.32 -18.19
N LYS A 205 0.43 -18.96 -18.93
CA LYS A 205 -0.23 -20.22 -18.57
C LYS A 205 0.79 -21.29 -18.13
N GLY A 206 0.49 -21.93 -16.97
CA GLY A 206 1.29 -23.02 -16.41
C GLY A 206 2.62 -22.57 -15.78
N VAL A 207 2.92 -21.28 -15.74
CA VAL A 207 4.20 -20.77 -15.22
C VAL A 207 4.07 -20.37 -13.75
N ARG A 208 4.93 -20.96 -12.93
CA ARG A 208 5.14 -20.49 -11.56
C ARG A 208 6.32 -19.54 -11.53
N CYS A 209 6.09 -18.29 -11.12
CA CYS A 209 7.16 -17.31 -11.02
C CYS A 209 8.28 -17.82 -10.09
N PRO A 210 9.55 -17.87 -10.57
CA PRO A 210 10.63 -18.51 -9.81
C PRO A 210 11.18 -17.67 -8.66
N MET A 211 10.73 -16.43 -8.53
CA MET A 211 11.19 -15.49 -7.51
C MET A 211 10.06 -14.54 -7.12
N GLU A 212 10.20 -13.91 -5.96
CA GLU A 212 9.33 -12.81 -5.54
C GLU A 212 9.52 -11.62 -6.49
N LEU A 213 8.41 -10.97 -6.88
CA LEU A 213 8.43 -9.70 -7.59
C LEU A 213 8.17 -8.58 -6.59
N SER A 214 8.87 -7.47 -6.71
CA SER A 214 8.68 -6.34 -5.81
C SER A 214 8.69 -5.02 -6.57
N SER A 215 7.81 -4.11 -6.20
CA SER A 215 7.90 -2.70 -6.61
C SER A 215 8.11 -1.82 -5.40
N TYR A 216 8.97 -0.84 -5.55
CA TYR A 216 9.26 0.11 -4.51
C TYR A 216 9.02 1.53 -5.00
N PHE A 217 8.11 2.24 -4.33
CA PHE A 217 7.71 3.58 -4.68
C PHE A 217 8.28 4.60 -3.69
N ARG A 218 8.92 5.64 -4.22
CA ARG A 218 9.49 6.75 -3.46
C ARG A 218 8.99 8.08 -3.99
N ILE A 219 8.25 8.82 -3.19
CA ILE A 219 7.99 10.24 -3.45
C ILE A 219 9.24 11.02 -3.07
N ASN A 220 9.69 11.95 -3.89
CA ASN A 220 10.83 12.81 -3.59
C ASN A 220 10.58 14.28 -3.92
N ALA A 221 9.93 14.60 -5.04
CA ALA A 221 9.67 15.98 -5.46
C ALA A 221 8.65 16.69 -4.56
N ARG A 222 8.80 18.01 -4.40
CA ARG A 222 7.86 18.86 -3.63
C ARG A 222 6.62 19.19 -4.45
N ASN A 223 5.48 19.38 -3.76
CA ASN A 223 4.21 19.77 -4.37
C ASN A 223 3.80 18.86 -5.54
N THR A 224 4.21 17.59 -5.50
CA THR A 224 3.84 16.57 -6.49
C THR A 224 2.93 15.55 -5.88
N GLY A 225 1.92 15.13 -6.64
CA GLY A 225 1.15 13.92 -6.33
C GLY A 225 1.85 12.68 -6.89
N GLN A 226 1.67 11.56 -6.21
CA GLN A 226 2.09 10.25 -6.70
C GLN A 226 0.85 9.48 -7.18
N PHE A 227 0.86 9.11 -8.47
CA PHE A 227 -0.26 8.45 -9.13
C PHE A 227 0.22 7.18 -9.81
N GLU A 228 0.11 6.07 -9.11
CA GLU A 228 0.62 4.78 -9.56
C GLU A 228 -0.50 3.90 -10.10
N ARG A 229 -0.18 3.07 -11.10
CA ARG A 229 -1.12 2.08 -11.60
C ARG A 229 -0.41 0.75 -11.86
N THR A 230 -0.75 -0.25 -11.06
CA THR A 230 -0.20 -1.61 -11.18
C THR A 230 -1.25 -2.53 -11.80
N LEU A 231 -0.83 -3.34 -12.79
CA LEU A 231 -1.67 -4.32 -13.45
C LEU A 231 -0.98 -5.69 -13.42
N ILE A 232 -1.63 -6.67 -12.79
CA ILE A 232 -1.14 -8.05 -12.66
C ILE A 232 -2.11 -9.00 -13.33
N ILE A 233 -1.61 -9.83 -14.24
CA ILE A 233 -2.38 -10.83 -14.97
C ILE A 233 -1.73 -12.19 -14.73
N ALA A 234 -2.46 -13.11 -14.09
CA ALA A 234 -2.06 -14.50 -13.92
C ALA A 234 -2.95 -15.39 -14.80
N GLU A 235 -2.34 -15.95 -15.85
CA GLU A 235 -3.01 -16.89 -16.76
C GLU A 235 -3.31 -18.23 -16.06
N ASP A 236 -3.98 -19.16 -16.76
CA ASP A 236 -4.34 -20.47 -16.17
C ASP A 236 -3.13 -21.19 -15.58
N ASP A 237 -3.32 -21.82 -14.42
CA ASP A 237 -2.29 -22.57 -13.68
C ASP A 237 -1.05 -21.73 -13.29
N ALA A 238 -1.11 -20.40 -13.37
CA ALA A 238 0.00 -19.49 -13.04
C ALA A 238 0.12 -19.25 -11.53
N TYR A 239 1.33 -18.87 -11.11
CA TYR A 239 1.58 -18.45 -9.73
C TYR A 239 2.52 -17.25 -9.69
N VAL A 240 2.18 -16.26 -8.86
CA VAL A 240 3.07 -15.14 -8.55
C VAL A 240 2.87 -14.67 -7.11
N SER A 241 3.99 -14.30 -6.48
CA SER A 241 4.02 -13.51 -5.25
C SER A 241 4.62 -12.15 -5.56
N TYR A 242 3.90 -11.10 -5.20
CA TYR A 242 4.25 -9.71 -5.48
C TYR A 242 4.18 -8.87 -4.22
N LEU A 243 5.17 -8.03 -4.04
CA LEU A 243 5.26 -7.11 -2.92
C LEU A 243 5.34 -5.65 -3.37
N GLU A 244 4.64 -4.79 -2.67
CA GLU A 244 4.70 -3.33 -2.84
C GLU A 244 5.26 -2.70 -1.56
N GLY A 245 6.35 -1.94 -1.70
CA GLY A 245 6.92 -1.10 -0.66
C GLY A 245 6.80 0.38 -1.02
N CYS A 246 6.46 1.24 -0.04
CA CYS A 246 6.26 2.67 -0.29
C CYS A 246 6.85 3.53 0.82
N THR A 247 7.53 4.63 0.44
CA THR A 247 8.04 5.64 1.40
C THR A 247 7.93 7.06 0.85
N ALA A 248 7.93 8.04 1.76
CA ALA A 248 7.98 9.47 1.41
C ALA A 248 8.93 10.23 2.34
N PRO A 249 9.51 11.38 1.93
CA PRO A 249 10.29 12.24 2.81
C PRO A 249 9.37 13.00 3.79
N MET A 250 9.95 13.52 4.87
CA MET A 250 9.25 14.43 5.78
C MET A 250 8.98 15.76 5.09
N ARG A 251 7.71 16.20 5.10
CA ARG A 251 7.25 17.48 4.51
C ARG A 251 6.20 18.14 5.40
N ASP A 252 6.23 19.46 5.48
CA ASP A 252 5.24 20.26 6.19
C ASP A 252 3.90 20.39 5.45
N GLU A 253 3.89 20.13 4.14
CA GLU A 253 2.70 20.05 3.30
C GLU A 253 2.16 18.62 3.18
N ASN A 254 0.85 18.48 2.95
CA ASN A 254 0.29 17.18 2.62
C ASN A 254 0.72 16.76 1.21
N GLN A 255 1.08 15.50 1.06
CA GLN A 255 1.40 14.88 -0.23
C GLN A 255 0.28 13.91 -0.62
N LEU A 256 -0.27 14.08 -1.83
CA LEU A 256 -1.33 13.21 -2.34
C LEU A 256 -0.73 11.96 -2.98
N HIS A 257 -1.10 10.80 -2.45
CA HIS A 257 -0.87 9.51 -3.07
C HIS A 257 -2.21 8.86 -3.46
N ALA A 258 -2.44 8.69 -4.75
CA ALA A 258 -3.64 8.03 -5.26
C ALA A 258 -3.25 6.92 -6.24
N ALA A 259 -3.27 5.69 -5.78
CA ALA A 259 -2.83 4.52 -6.54
C ALA A 259 -3.98 3.60 -6.94
N ILE A 260 -3.79 2.86 -8.03
CA ILE A 260 -4.67 1.78 -8.46
C ILE A 260 -3.88 0.49 -8.62
N VAL A 261 -4.47 -0.61 -8.15
CA VAL A 261 -3.99 -1.97 -8.43
C VAL A 261 -5.13 -2.80 -9.01
N GLU A 262 -4.88 -3.39 -10.16
CA GLU A 262 -5.78 -4.32 -10.84
C GLU A 262 -5.13 -5.70 -10.92
N ILE A 263 -5.84 -6.74 -10.46
CA ILE A 263 -5.36 -8.12 -10.52
C ILE A 263 -6.41 -8.99 -11.19
N ILE A 264 -5.98 -9.74 -12.21
CA ILE A 264 -6.80 -10.74 -12.90
C ILE A 264 -6.21 -12.11 -12.62
N VAL A 265 -7.06 -13.04 -12.14
CA VAL A 265 -6.67 -14.40 -11.79
C VAL A 265 -7.53 -15.39 -12.59
N LYS A 266 -6.89 -16.16 -13.48
CA LYS A 266 -7.55 -17.15 -14.33
C LYS A 266 -7.63 -18.54 -13.68
N ASP A 267 -8.01 -19.58 -14.43
CA ASP A 267 -8.25 -20.93 -13.92
C ASP A 267 -7.05 -21.51 -13.16
N ASN A 268 -7.29 -22.02 -11.95
CA ASN A 268 -6.29 -22.60 -11.04
C ASN A 268 -5.08 -21.69 -10.72
N ALA A 269 -5.10 -20.41 -11.12
CA ALA A 269 -4.02 -19.50 -10.85
C ALA A 269 -4.06 -18.99 -9.41
N GLU A 270 -2.89 -18.61 -8.89
CA GLU A 270 -2.73 -18.07 -7.54
C GLU A 270 -1.87 -16.81 -7.56
N VAL A 271 -2.39 -15.73 -6.98
CA VAL A 271 -1.66 -14.47 -6.78
C VAL A 271 -1.60 -14.15 -5.29
N LYS A 272 -0.40 -13.89 -4.79
CA LYS A 272 -0.17 -13.30 -3.47
C LYS A 272 0.29 -11.87 -3.65
N TYR A 273 -0.44 -10.93 -3.08
CA TYR A 273 -0.10 -9.51 -3.13
C TYR A 273 0.10 -8.99 -1.72
N SER A 274 1.32 -8.58 -1.43
CA SER A 274 1.69 -8.01 -0.14
C SER A 274 2.03 -6.54 -0.25
N THR A 275 1.69 -5.75 0.77
CA THR A 275 2.04 -4.33 0.87
C THR A 275 2.65 -4.06 2.23
N VAL A 276 3.80 -3.40 2.24
CA VAL A 276 4.38 -2.81 3.45
C VAL A 276 4.54 -1.31 3.18
N GLN A 277 3.70 -0.50 3.82
CA GLN A 277 3.68 0.95 3.62
C GLN A 277 4.25 1.66 4.85
N ASN A 278 5.19 2.55 4.59
CA ASN A 278 5.84 3.38 5.59
C ASN A 278 5.90 4.83 5.10
N TRP A 279 4.75 5.47 5.06
CA TRP A 279 4.63 6.86 4.65
C TRP A 279 4.97 7.82 5.80
N TYR A 280 5.26 9.07 5.47
CA TYR A 280 5.41 10.11 6.47
C TYR A 280 4.03 10.47 7.08
N PRO A 281 3.86 10.39 8.42
CA PRO A 281 2.57 10.57 9.08
C PRO A 281 2.14 12.03 9.32
N GLY A 282 3.03 12.99 9.09
CA GLY A 282 2.93 14.36 9.59
C GLY A 282 3.76 14.56 10.86
N ASP A 283 3.82 15.80 11.33
CA ASP A 283 4.54 16.16 12.54
C ASP A 283 3.75 15.81 13.83
N GLU A 284 4.31 16.11 14.99
CA GLU A 284 3.70 15.88 16.30
C GLU A 284 2.36 16.60 16.53
N ASN A 285 2.06 17.64 15.72
CA ASN A 285 0.82 18.41 15.75
C ASN A 285 -0.16 17.97 14.66
N GLY A 286 0.17 16.92 13.89
CA GLY A 286 -0.65 16.42 12.78
C GLY A 286 -0.56 17.25 11.50
N LYS A 287 0.49 18.10 11.35
CA LYS A 287 0.69 18.92 10.15
C LYS A 287 1.48 18.16 9.10
N GLY A 288 1.09 18.27 7.84
CA GLY A 288 1.73 17.59 6.69
C GLY A 288 1.35 16.12 6.63
N GLY A 289 2.24 15.31 6.06
CA GLY A 289 2.06 13.88 5.89
C GLY A 289 1.34 13.46 4.62
N VAL A 290 1.31 12.17 4.35
CA VAL A 290 0.77 11.62 3.11
C VAL A 290 -0.73 11.35 3.24
N LEU A 291 -1.50 11.79 2.24
CA LEU A 291 -2.88 11.39 2.02
C LEU A 291 -2.86 10.15 1.11
N ASN A 292 -3.04 8.98 1.69
CA ASN A 292 -2.90 7.67 1.04
C ASN A 292 -4.27 7.11 0.62
N LEU A 293 -4.67 7.41 -0.62
CA LEU A 293 -6.01 7.16 -1.17
C LEU A 293 -5.93 6.11 -2.28
N VAL A 294 -6.14 4.83 -1.93
CA VAL A 294 -5.77 3.71 -2.81
C VAL A 294 -6.96 2.84 -3.17
N THR A 295 -7.07 2.48 -4.44
CA THR A 295 -8.07 1.54 -4.97
C THR A 295 -7.38 0.26 -5.46
N LYS A 296 -7.60 -0.87 -4.76
CA LYS A 296 -7.09 -2.18 -5.16
C LYS A 296 -8.25 -3.14 -5.41
N ARG A 297 -8.26 -3.82 -6.56
CA ARG A 297 -9.30 -4.77 -6.94
C ARG A 297 -8.69 -6.02 -7.55
N GLY A 298 -9.16 -7.19 -7.08
CA GLY A 298 -8.87 -8.49 -7.69
C GLY A 298 -10.12 -9.09 -8.30
N ASP A 299 -10.01 -9.56 -9.54
CA ASP A 299 -11.07 -10.26 -10.27
C ASP A 299 -10.64 -11.72 -10.48
N LEU A 300 -11.22 -12.61 -9.66
CA LEU A 300 -10.98 -14.04 -9.71
C LEU A 300 -11.90 -14.65 -10.75
N ARG A 301 -11.51 -14.53 -12.04
CA ARG A 301 -12.31 -14.96 -13.20
C ARG A 301 -12.36 -16.45 -13.36
N GLY A 302 -11.28 -17.13 -12.95
CA GLY A 302 -11.09 -18.54 -13.18
C GLY A 302 -11.65 -19.46 -12.09
N ILE A 303 -11.95 -20.69 -12.47
CA ILE A 303 -12.31 -21.79 -11.55
C ILE A 303 -11.10 -22.10 -10.67
N ASN A 304 -11.31 -22.38 -9.36
CA ASN A 304 -10.26 -22.65 -8.38
C ASN A 304 -9.21 -21.55 -8.23
N SER A 305 -9.43 -20.35 -8.76
CA SER A 305 -8.49 -19.23 -8.67
C SER A 305 -8.32 -18.75 -7.23
N LYS A 306 -7.14 -18.23 -6.89
CA LYS A 306 -6.82 -17.76 -5.53
C LYS A 306 -6.14 -16.40 -5.54
N LEU A 307 -6.60 -15.51 -4.65
CA LEU A 307 -5.97 -14.21 -4.39
C LEU A 307 -5.84 -13.96 -2.89
N SER A 308 -4.64 -13.65 -2.45
CA SER A 308 -4.37 -13.23 -1.08
C SER A 308 -3.85 -11.79 -1.05
N TRP A 309 -4.52 -10.92 -0.29
CA TRP A 309 -4.05 -9.59 0.07
C TRP A 309 -3.44 -9.65 1.46
N THR A 310 -2.18 -9.26 1.60
CA THR A 310 -1.56 -9.06 2.91
C THR A 310 -1.05 -7.63 3.01
N GLN A 311 -1.47 -6.87 4.01
CA GLN A 311 -1.05 -5.49 4.13
C GLN A 311 -0.63 -5.10 5.55
N VAL A 312 0.46 -4.33 5.63
CA VAL A 312 0.92 -3.62 6.82
C VAL A 312 0.92 -2.14 6.49
N GLU A 313 0.02 -1.42 7.12
CA GLU A 313 -0.18 0.01 6.93
C GLU A 313 0.37 0.74 8.14
N THR A 314 1.45 1.49 7.93
CA THR A 314 2.02 2.39 8.94
C THR A 314 2.29 3.76 8.32
N GLY A 315 2.31 4.78 9.15
CA GLY A 315 2.47 6.13 8.64
C GLY A 315 1.21 6.66 7.96
N SER A 316 1.35 7.60 7.04
CA SER A 316 0.30 8.43 6.44
C SER A 316 -0.45 9.30 7.45
N ALA A 317 -0.75 10.54 7.08
CA ALA A 317 -1.68 11.37 7.86
C ALA A 317 -3.10 10.78 7.75
N ILE A 318 -3.48 10.39 6.53
CA ILE A 318 -4.75 9.73 6.26
C ILE A 318 -4.51 8.51 5.37
N THR A 319 -5.09 7.37 5.78
CA THR A 319 -5.16 6.16 4.93
C THR A 319 -6.63 5.84 4.64
N TRP A 320 -6.99 5.82 3.35
CA TRP A 320 -8.33 5.44 2.90
C TRP A 320 -8.24 4.40 1.79
N LYS A 321 -8.46 3.12 2.15
CA LYS A 321 -8.09 2.01 1.29
C LYS A 321 -8.88 0.74 1.57
N TYR A 322 -9.52 0.19 0.53
CA TYR A 322 -10.27 -1.06 0.62
C TYR A 322 -9.89 -2.01 -0.53
N PRO A 323 -8.86 -2.84 -0.39
CA PRO A 323 -8.64 -3.94 -1.32
C PRO A 323 -9.88 -4.82 -1.43
N SER A 324 -10.22 -5.26 -2.62
CA SER A 324 -11.41 -6.07 -2.82
C SER A 324 -11.17 -7.26 -3.73
N CYS A 325 -12.03 -8.28 -3.59
CA CYS A 325 -12.04 -9.44 -4.46
C CYS A 325 -13.44 -9.68 -5.01
N VAL A 326 -13.53 -9.93 -6.32
CA VAL A 326 -14.72 -10.45 -6.97
C VAL A 326 -14.48 -11.91 -7.31
N LEU A 327 -15.14 -12.83 -6.59
CA LEU A 327 -15.00 -14.27 -6.73
C LEU A 327 -16.00 -14.76 -7.78
N ARG A 328 -15.62 -14.70 -9.07
CA ARG A 328 -16.49 -15.08 -10.21
C ARG A 328 -16.42 -16.56 -10.53
N GLY A 329 -15.22 -17.11 -10.54
CA GLY A 329 -15.03 -18.53 -10.84
C GLY A 329 -15.51 -19.43 -9.70
N ASP A 330 -16.07 -20.58 -10.04
CA ASP A 330 -16.46 -21.57 -9.06
C ASP A 330 -15.25 -22.05 -8.24
N ASN A 331 -15.44 -22.34 -6.97
CA ASN A 331 -14.41 -22.75 -6.01
C ASN A 331 -13.29 -21.70 -5.81
N SER A 332 -13.43 -20.45 -6.30
CA SER A 332 -12.41 -19.42 -6.10
C SER A 332 -12.29 -19.03 -4.62
N GLN A 333 -11.09 -18.60 -4.22
CA GLN A 333 -10.75 -18.31 -2.84
C GLN A 333 -10.06 -16.95 -2.73
N ALA A 334 -10.50 -16.13 -1.77
CA ALA A 334 -9.89 -14.84 -1.49
C ALA A 334 -9.53 -14.71 -0.01
N GLU A 335 -8.36 -14.14 0.26
CA GLU A 335 -7.89 -13.88 1.62
C GLU A 335 -7.52 -12.41 1.78
N PHE A 336 -7.80 -11.86 2.95
CA PHE A 336 -7.37 -10.52 3.34
C PHE A 336 -6.80 -10.56 4.75
N TYR A 337 -5.52 -10.26 4.86
CA TYR A 337 -4.79 -10.13 6.11
C TYR A 337 -4.27 -8.71 6.24
N SER A 338 -4.63 -8.00 7.30
CA SER A 338 -4.29 -6.60 7.48
C SER A 338 -3.85 -6.28 8.89
N VAL A 339 -2.79 -5.47 9.00
CA VAL A 339 -2.44 -4.71 10.21
C VAL A 339 -2.42 -3.24 9.84
N ALA A 340 -3.22 -2.41 10.52
CA ALA A 340 -3.21 -0.96 10.38
C ALA A 340 -2.82 -0.33 11.74
N VAL A 341 -1.72 0.43 11.74
CA VAL A 341 -1.22 1.13 12.93
C VAL A 341 -1.36 2.62 12.75
N THR A 342 -2.04 3.25 13.68
CA THR A 342 -2.22 4.71 13.72
C THR A 342 -1.74 5.26 15.05
N ASN A 343 -1.07 6.42 15.00
CA ASN A 343 -0.55 7.12 16.17
C ASN A 343 -0.76 8.63 16.01
N ASN A 344 -0.56 9.41 17.07
CA ASN A 344 -0.73 10.86 17.06
C ASN A 344 -2.10 11.26 16.48
N TYR A 345 -2.12 12.02 15.38
CA TYR A 345 -3.33 12.53 14.72
C TYR A 345 -3.67 11.77 13.42
N GLN A 346 -3.07 10.60 13.21
CA GLN A 346 -3.34 9.80 12.03
C GLN A 346 -4.78 9.27 12.01
N GLU A 347 -5.37 9.22 10.83
CA GLU A 347 -6.69 8.63 10.62
C GLU A 347 -6.61 7.54 9.55
N ALA A 348 -7.20 6.39 9.83
CA ALA A 348 -7.29 5.30 8.88
C ALA A 348 -8.74 4.80 8.75
N ASP A 349 -9.24 4.70 7.53
CA ASP A 349 -10.46 3.96 7.19
C ASP A 349 -10.06 2.89 6.18
N THR A 350 -9.76 1.71 6.70
CA THR A 350 -9.27 0.56 5.92
C THR A 350 -10.27 -0.58 5.95
N GLY A 351 -9.99 -1.62 5.19
CA GLY A 351 -10.83 -2.81 5.20
C GLY A 351 -10.86 -3.51 3.85
N THR A 352 -11.94 -4.22 3.57
CA THR A 352 -12.01 -5.03 2.34
C THR A 352 -13.44 -5.25 1.86
N LYS A 353 -13.57 -5.68 0.60
CA LYS A 353 -14.84 -6.11 0.00
C LYS A 353 -14.65 -7.49 -0.62
N MET A 354 -15.45 -8.46 -0.19
CA MET A 354 -15.49 -9.81 -0.74
C MET A 354 -16.85 -10.03 -1.42
N ILE A 355 -16.85 -10.15 -2.75
CA ILE A 355 -18.07 -10.29 -3.55
C ILE A 355 -18.09 -11.68 -4.17
N HIS A 356 -18.93 -12.55 -3.65
CA HIS A 356 -19.12 -13.92 -4.09
C HIS A 356 -20.15 -13.98 -5.21
N ILE A 357 -19.76 -14.51 -6.37
CA ILE A 357 -20.61 -14.69 -7.56
C ILE A 357 -20.67 -16.17 -7.97
N GLY A 358 -19.50 -16.83 -8.01
CA GLY A 358 -19.39 -18.26 -8.34
C GLY A 358 -19.84 -19.15 -7.19
N LYS A 359 -19.99 -20.44 -7.47
CA LYS A 359 -20.38 -21.47 -6.50
C LYS A 359 -19.21 -21.93 -5.67
N ASN A 360 -19.48 -22.37 -4.42
CA ASN A 360 -18.49 -22.93 -3.47
C ASN A 360 -17.31 -21.98 -3.21
N THR A 361 -17.51 -20.68 -3.38
CA THR A 361 -16.47 -19.67 -3.18
C THR A 361 -16.18 -19.45 -1.70
N LYS A 362 -14.91 -19.12 -1.37
CA LYS A 362 -14.49 -18.93 0.02
C LYS A 362 -13.75 -17.60 0.18
N SER A 363 -14.03 -16.89 1.29
CA SER A 363 -13.24 -15.74 1.68
C SER A 363 -12.89 -15.75 3.17
N THR A 364 -11.68 -15.27 3.49
CA THR A 364 -11.21 -15.10 4.86
C THR A 364 -10.72 -13.68 5.05
N ILE A 365 -11.16 -13.04 6.13
CA ILE A 365 -10.77 -11.67 6.48
C ILE A 365 -10.22 -11.68 7.90
N ILE A 366 -8.95 -11.30 8.07
CA ILE A 366 -8.30 -11.09 9.37
C ILE A 366 -7.74 -9.67 9.37
N SER A 367 -8.35 -8.79 10.16
CA SER A 367 -7.95 -7.39 10.27
C SER A 367 -7.59 -7.02 11.71
N LYS A 368 -6.40 -6.49 11.90
CA LYS A 368 -5.87 -6.04 13.18
C LYS A 368 -5.66 -4.53 13.13
N GLY A 369 -6.42 -3.78 13.92
CA GLY A 369 -6.26 -2.34 14.10
C GLY A 369 -5.47 -2.04 15.37
N ILE A 370 -4.54 -1.09 15.33
CA ILE A 370 -3.81 -0.60 16.52
C ILE A 370 -3.87 0.91 16.50
N SER A 371 -4.39 1.50 17.58
CA SER A 371 -4.55 2.94 17.71
C SER A 371 -3.84 3.46 18.94
N ALA A 372 -3.11 4.56 18.80
CA ALA A 372 -2.38 5.23 19.87
C ALA A 372 -2.52 6.76 19.77
N GLY A 373 -2.16 7.50 20.83
CA GLY A 373 -2.24 8.96 20.85
C GLY A 373 -3.67 9.45 20.68
N HIS A 374 -3.90 10.32 19.69
CA HIS A 374 -5.22 10.88 19.33
C HIS A 374 -5.77 10.29 18.03
N SER A 375 -5.18 9.18 17.56
CA SER A 375 -5.49 8.61 16.25
C SER A 375 -6.85 7.91 16.20
N GLN A 376 -7.38 7.78 14.98
CA GLN A 376 -8.64 7.09 14.72
C GLN A 376 -8.41 5.98 13.69
N ASN A 377 -8.75 4.74 14.03
CA ASN A 377 -8.60 3.60 13.14
C ASN A 377 -9.95 2.94 12.89
N SER A 378 -10.34 2.83 11.65
CA SER A 378 -11.62 2.27 11.23
C SER A 378 -11.40 1.08 10.31
N TYR A 379 -12.12 0.00 10.59
CA TYR A 379 -12.28 -1.11 9.68
C TYR A 379 -13.67 -1.04 9.01
N ARG A 380 -13.72 -1.15 7.68
CA ARG A 380 -14.95 -1.22 6.91
C ARG A 380 -14.95 -2.46 6.02
N GLY A 381 -15.88 -3.38 6.26
CA GLY A 381 -15.97 -4.65 5.54
C GLY A 381 -17.29 -4.80 4.79
N LEU A 382 -17.21 -5.23 3.51
CA LEU A 382 -18.38 -5.67 2.76
C LEU A 382 -18.20 -7.15 2.40
N VAL A 383 -19.17 -7.98 2.78
CA VAL A 383 -19.32 -9.34 2.27
C VAL A 383 -20.64 -9.44 1.53
N ARG A 384 -20.57 -9.71 0.23
CA ARG A 384 -21.77 -9.91 -0.61
C ARG A 384 -21.76 -11.33 -1.17
N ALA A 385 -22.87 -12.05 -1.01
CA ALA A 385 -23.14 -13.27 -1.75
C ALA A 385 -24.32 -13.01 -2.70
N THR A 386 -24.08 -13.09 -4.01
CA THR A 386 -25.14 -12.93 -5.02
C THR A 386 -26.09 -14.14 -5.03
N ALA A 387 -27.22 -14.05 -5.69
CA ALA A 387 -28.18 -15.15 -5.80
C ALA A 387 -27.58 -16.44 -6.41
N ASN A 388 -26.51 -16.32 -7.22
CA ASN A 388 -25.84 -17.45 -7.86
C ASN A 388 -24.71 -18.06 -6.99
N ALA A 389 -24.33 -17.43 -5.89
CA ALA A 389 -23.21 -17.82 -5.04
C ALA A 389 -23.58 -18.98 -4.08
N GLU A 390 -23.99 -20.12 -4.65
CA GLU A 390 -24.33 -21.33 -3.89
C GLU A 390 -23.14 -21.77 -3.03
N ASN A 391 -23.40 -22.11 -1.76
CA ASN A 391 -22.42 -22.59 -0.79
C ASN A 391 -21.23 -21.62 -0.56
N ALA A 392 -21.43 -20.33 -0.80
CA ALA A 392 -20.41 -19.32 -0.49
C ALA A 392 -20.12 -19.32 1.02
N ARG A 393 -18.85 -19.18 1.40
CA ARG A 393 -18.43 -19.11 2.79
C ARG A 393 -17.53 -17.92 3.03
N ASN A 394 -17.83 -17.18 4.10
CA ASN A 394 -16.96 -16.11 4.60
C ASN A 394 -16.71 -16.29 6.08
N TYR A 395 -15.45 -16.05 6.48
CA TYR A 395 -15.07 -15.82 7.88
C TYR A 395 -14.37 -14.48 7.98
N SER A 396 -14.83 -13.65 8.92
CA SER A 396 -14.26 -12.31 9.17
C SER A 396 -13.96 -12.15 10.66
N SER A 397 -12.71 -11.81 11.01
CA SER A 397 -12.27 -11.40 12.34
C SER A 397 -11.63 -10.02 12.29
N CYS A 398 -12.18 -9.08 13.04
CA CYS A 398 -11.76 -7.68 13.06
C CYS A 398 -11.46 -7.26 14.50
N ASP A 399 -10.18 -7.26 14.86
CA ASP A 399 -9.75 -6.95 16.21
C ASP A 399 -9.06 -5.58 16.29
N SER A 400 -9.30 -4.85 17.36
CA SER A 400 -8.70 -3.56 17.62
C SER A 400 -8.02 -3.51 18.98
N LEU A 401 -6.79 -2.97 19.02
CA LEU A 401 -6.02 -2.74 20.21
C LEU A 401 -5.82 -1.23 20.45
N LEU A 402 -6.23 -0.74 21.60
CA LEU A 402 -6.10 0.67 22.00
C LEU A 402 -4.92 0.85 22.96
N LEU A 403 -4.04 1.79 22.63
CA LEU A 403 -2.90 2.20 23.44
C LEU A 403 -3.12 3.65 23.91
N GLY A 404 -3.77 3.79 25.06
CA GLY A 404 -4.12 5.09 25.63
C GLY A 404 -5.63 5.31 25.74
N SER A 405 -6.04 6.57 26.04
CA SER A 405 -7.44 6.95 26.31
C SER A 405 -8.07 7.81 25.21
N ASP A 406 -7.25 8.47 24.39
CA ASP A 406 -7.72 9.50 23.45
C ASP A 406 -7.76 9.00 21.99
N CYS A 407 -7.31 7.76 21.74
CA CYS A 407 -7.41 7.09 20.44
C CYS A 407 -8.74 6.35 20.29
N GLY A 408 -9.14 6.10 19.05
CA GLY A 408 -10.39 5.42 18.72
C GLY A 408 -10.22 4.24 17.77
N ALA A 409 -11.14 3.27 17.90
CA ALA A 409 -11.30 2.16 16.97
C ALA A 409 -12.77 2.01 16.58
N HIS A 410 -13.03 1.83 15.29
CA HIS A 410 -14.38 1.76 14.74
C HIS A 410 -14.51 0.60 13.76
N THR A 411 -15.64 -0.08 13.77
CA THR A 411 -15.90 -1.22 12.89
C THR A 411 -17.24 -1.04 12.18
N PHE A 412 -17.23 -1.09 10.85
CA PHE A 412 -18.39 -0.92 9.99
C PHE A 412 -18.60 -2.17 9.09
N PRO A 413 -19.15 -3.26 9.64
CA PRO A 413 -19.44 -4.45 8.86
C PRO A 413 -20.71 -4.23 8.02
N TYR A 414 -20.69 -4.69 6.77
CA TYR A 414 -21.85 -4.74 5.89
C TYR A 414 -21.95 -6.10 5.22
N MET A 415 -23.08 -6.79 5.41
CA MET A 415 -23.36 -8.09 4.84
C MET A 415 -24.60 -8.01 3.95
N ASP A 416 -24.42 -8.43 2.69
CA ASP A 416 -25.46 -8.37 1.66
C ASP A 416 -25.61 -9.75 1.02
N ILE A 417 -26.48 -10.59 1.62
CA ILE A 417 -26.56 -12.02 1.33
C ILE A 417 -27.86 -12.32 0.60
N HIS A 418 -27.76 -12.80 -0.62
CA HIS A 418 -28.88 -13.12 -1.52
C HIS A 418 -28.98 -14.62 -1.86
N ASN A 419 -28.27 -15.50 -1.14
CA ASN A 419 -28.35 -16.95 -1.33
C ASN A 419 -28.41 -17.66 0.01
N ASP A 420 -29.46 -18.47 0.22
CA ASP A 420 -29.75 -19.13 1.50
C ASP A 420 -28.73 -20.22 1.89
N SER A 421 -27.93 -20.72 0.95
CA SER A 421 -26.86 -21.67 1.23
C SER A 421 -25.54 -21.03 1.66
N ALA A 422 -25.46 -19.69 1.61
CA ALA A 422 -24.26 -18.96 2.02
C ALA A 422 -24.11 -18.97 3.55
N VAL A 423 -22.88 -19.14 4.01
CA VAL A 423 -22.53 -19.05 5.44
C VAL A 423 -21.54 -17.91 5.63
N VAL A 424 -21.94 -16.92 6.42
CA VAL A 424 -21.13 -15.73 6.71
C VAL A 424 -20.99 -15.58 8.21
N GLU A 425 -19.75 -15.56 8.67
CA GLU A 425 -19.38 -15.39 10.07
C GLU A 425 -18.59 -14.10 10.24
N HIS A 426 -18.94 -13.29 11.23
CA HIS A 426 -18.23 -12.06 11.55
C HIS A 426 -18.10 -11.92 13.07
N GLU A 427 -16.86 -11.70 13.51
CA GLU A 427 -16.56 -11.33 14.89
C GLU A 427 -15.72 -10.05 14.93
N ALA A 428 -15.93 -9.24 15.93
CA ALA A 428 -15.15 -8.03 16.16
C ALA A 428 -14.87 -7.86 17.64
N THR A 429 -13.62 -7.56 17.98
CA THR A 429 -13.20 -7.31 19.36
C THR A 429 -12.46 -5.97 19.45
N THR A 430 -12.64 -5.28 20.57
CA THR A 430 -11.84 -4.10 20.90
C THR A 430 -11.33 -4.25 22.32
N SER A 431 -10.02 -4.14 22.49
CA SER A 431 -9.36 -4.25 23.78
C SER A 431 -8.40 -3.09 24.01
N LYS A 432 -8.20 -2.73 25.28
CA LYS A 432 -7.08 -1.89 25.70
C LYS A 432 -5.88 -2.77 26.04
N ILE A 433 -4.68 -2.20 25.91
CA ILE A 433 -3.49 -2.86 26.45
C ILE A 433 -3.66 -3.08 27.95
N SER A 434 -3.35 -4.27 28.42
CA SER A 434 -3.54 -4.65 29.82
C SER A 434 -2.44 -4.03 30.71
N GLU A 435 -2.84 -3.20 31.67
CA GLU A 435 -1.93 -2.65 32.69
C GLU A 435 -1.26 -3.77 33.49
N GLU A 436 -1.97 -4.88 33.72
CA GLU A 436 -1.43 -6.06 34.43
C GLU A 436 -0.31 -6.74 33.61
N GLN A 437 -0.48 -6.83 32.29
CA GLN A 437 0.55 -7.37 31.43
C GLN A 437 1.79 -6.47 31.39
N LEU A 438 1.60 -5.15 31.32
CA LEU A 438 2.70 -4.18 31.39
C LEU A 438 3.41 -4.26 32.73
N PHE A 439 2.64 -4.29 33.85
CA PHE A 439 3.19 -4.45 35.19
C PHE A 439 4.00 -5.75 35.31
N TYR A 440 3.48 -6.86 34.80
CA TYR A 440 4.18 -8.14 34.81
C TYR A 440 5.51 -8.11 34.04
N CYS A 441 5.55 -7.44 32.89
CA CYS A 441 6.78 -7.22 32.12
C CYS A 441 7.77 -6.36 32.90
N ASN A 442 7.28 -5.24 33.49
CA ASN A 442 8.11 -4.30 34.26
C ASN A 442 8.73 -4.97 35.50
N GLN A 443 8.00 -5.85 36.19
CA GLN A 443 8.52 -6.63 37.31
C GLN A 443 9.67 -7.56 36.93
N ARG A 444 9.79 -7.91 35.64
CA ARG A 444 10.89 -8.70 35.08
C ARG A 444 12.00 -7.85 34.47
N GLY A 445 11.96 -6.55 34.69
CA GLY A 445 12.98 -5.62 34.20
C GLY A 445 12.86 -5.26 32.72
N ILE A 446 11.73 -5.61 32.06
CA ILE A 446 11.44 -5.19 30.69
C ILE A 446 10.86 -3.78 30.73
N PRO A 447 11.49 -2.76 30.12
CA PRO A 447 10.94 -1.41 30.06
C PRO A 447 9.55 -1.37 29.38
N THR A 448 8.71 -0.43 29.79
CA THR A 448 7.33 -0.33 29.29
C THR A 448 7.25 -0.27 27.77
N GLU A 449 8.10 0.51 27.11
CA GLU A 449 8.17 0.60 25.64
C GLU A 449 8.47 -0.73 24.96
N GLN A 450 9.44 -1.49 25.51
CA GLN A 450 9.74 -2.83 25.00
C GLN A 450 8.58 -3.81 25.24
N ALA A 451 7.89 -3.70 26.39
CA ALA A 451 6.73 -4.52 26.70
C ALA A 451 5.58 -4.23 25.71
N VAL A 452 5.32 -2.97 25.40
CA VAL A 452 4.34 -2.57 24.36
C VAL A 452 4.73 -3.16 23.00
N GLY A 453 5.98 -3.01 22.57
CA GLY A 453 6.47 -3.58 21.32
C GLY A 453 6.29 -5.09 21.24
N LEU A 454 6.54 -5.83 22.32
CA LEU A 454 6.33 -7.28 22.40
C LEU A 454 4.85 -7.66 22.26
N ILE A 455 3.95 -6.94 22.96
CA ILE A 455 2.51 -7.18 22.93
C ILE A 455 1.97 -6.90 21.52
N VAL A 456 2.34 -5.77 20.92
CA VAL A 456 1.93 -5.37 19.56
C VAL A 456 2.40 -6.35 18.51
N ASN A 457 3.68 -6.76 18.55
CA ASN A 457 4.20 -7.76 17.62
C ASN A 457 3.52 -9.12 17.79
N GLY A 458 3.21 -9.51 19.03
CA GLY A 458 2.41 -10.71 19.33
C GLY A 458 1.00 -10.63 18.74
N TYR A 459 0.35 -9.47 18.86
CA TYR A 459 -0.99 -9.19 18.33
C TYR A 459 -1.03 -9.22 16.79
N ALA A 460 -0.01 -8.68 16.14
CA ALA A 460 0.11 -8.62 14.68
C ALA A 460 0.64 -9.92 14.05
N LYS A 461 1.14 -10.87 14.84
CA LYS A 461 1.90 -12.04 14.39
C LYS A 461 1.21 -12.87 13.30
N GLU A 462 -0.11 -13.04 13.40
CA GLU A 462 -0.89 -13.82 12.43
C GLU A 462 -0.79 -13.22 11.01
N VAL A 463 -0.86 -11.90 10.91
CA VAL A 463 -0.74 -11.18 9.64
C VAL A 463 0.72 -11.17 9.16
N LEU A 464 1.66 -10.88 10.06
CA LEU A 464 3.09 -10.82 9.72
C LEU A 464 3.63 -12.16 9.19
N ASN A 465 3.12 -13.28 9.68
CA ASN A 465 3.49 -14.63 9.19
C ASN A 465 3.02 -14.91 7.74
N LYS A 466 2.18 -14.05 7.16
CA LYS A 466 1.75 -14.18 5.75
C LYS A 466 2.70 -13.46 4.78
N LEU A 467 3.56 -12.58 5.30
CA LEU A 467 4.57 -11.88 4.51
C LEU A 467 5.74 -12.82 4.21
N PRO A 468 6.44 -12.62 3.06
CA PRO A 468 7.79 -13.18 2.88
C PRO A 468 8.72 -12.78 4.03
N MET A 469 9.68 -13.65 4.37
CA MET A 469 10.45 -13.52 5.62
C MET A 469 11.21 -12.20 5.73
N GLU A 470 11.81 -11.74 4.64
CA GLU A 470 12.57 -10.48 4.60
C GLU A 470 11.68 -9.28 4.96
N PHE A 471 10.47 -9.26 4.45
CA PHE A 471 9.50 -8.18 4.67
C PHE A 471 8.78 -8.30 6.02
N ALA A 472 8.63 -9.51 6.54
CA ALA A 472 8.09 -9.72 7.88
C ALA A 472 9.00 -9.08 8.95
N VAL A 473 10.33 -9.17 8.80
CA VAL A 473 11.30 -8.54 9.70
C VAL A 473 11.22 -7.01 9.61
N GLU A 474 11.14 -6.46 8.39
CA GLU A 474 10.97 -5.02 8.19
C GLU A 474 9.66 -4.53 8.82
N ALA A 475 8.55 -5.22 8.55
CA ALA A 475 7.24 -4.87 9.11
C ALA A 475 7.24 -4.92 10.65
N GLN A 476 7.90 -5.91 11.28
CA GLN A 476 8.04 -5.98 12.74
C GLN A 476 8.80 -4.76 13.30
N LYS A 477 9.88 -4.35 12.63
CA LYS A 477 10.64 -3.14 13.03
C LYS A 477 9.76 -1.89 12.91
N LEU A 478 9.03 -1.75 11.80
CA LEU A 478 8.13 -0.61 11.56
C LEU A 478 7.02 -0.51 12.60
N LEU A 479 6.41 -1.63 12.98
CA LEU A 479 5.37 -1.66 14.02
C LEU A 479 5.91 -1.16 15.37
N SER A 480 7.13 -1.55 15.72
CA SER A 480 7.77 -1.13 16.96
C SER A 480 8.06 0.39 16.95
N VAL A 481 8.67 0.89 15.87
CA VAL A 481 9.04 2.31 15.72
C VAL A 481 7.80 3.22 15.66
N SER A 482 6.72 2.79 14.97
CA SER A 482 5.50 3.59 14.84
C SER A 482 4.79 3.86 16.16
N LEU A 483 5.11 3.12 17.22
CA LEU A 483 4.49 3.22 18.53
C LEU A 483 5.44 3.70 19.63
N GLU A 484 6.68 4.06 19.30
CA GLU A 484 7.62 4.66 20.24
C GLU A 484 7.04 5.98 20.81
N GLY A 485 7.16 6.17 22.11
CA GLY A 485 6.65 7.37 22.79
C GLY A 485 5.14 7.40 23.05
N THR A 486 4.38 6.34 22.73
CA THR A 486 2.91 6.32 22.90
C THR A 486 2.44 5.95 24.31
N VAL A 487 3.34 5.44 25.15
CA VAL A 487 3.04 5.04 26.52
C VAL A 487 3.98 5.82 27.45
N GLY A 488 3.51 6.98 27.89
CA GLY A 488 4.13 7.85 28.88
C GLY A 488 3.28 7.93 30.13
#